data_e66ff474f7520bdccb8c6d7bb7d14295
#
_entry.id   e66ff474f7520bdccb8c6d7bb7d14295
#
_cell.length_a   1.000
_cell.length_b   1.000
_cell.length_c   1.000
_cell.angle_alpha   90.00
_cell.angle_beta   90.00
_cell.angle_gamma   90.00
#
_symmetry.space_group_name_H-M   'P 1'
#
loop_
_entity.id
_entity.type
_entity.pdbx_description
1 polymer ?
#
loop_
_entity_poly.entity_id
_entity_poly.type
_entity_poly.pdbx_seq_one_letter_code
_entity_poly.pdbx_strand_id
1 'polypeptide(L)'
;MEFLELLAPARNADIGIAAIDCGADAVYIAGPAFGARQAAGNSMEDIRRLTEYAHRFGARIFLTLNTILFDDELAEAERLLAEAKDAGVDAIIAQDLAVWQMTDLPVHASTQCAVRTPEKAGFYEGLGASRIVLEREMSLEQIRSVRSAVGCELEFFVHGALCVCYSGQCYMSAFL
;
A
#
# COMPACT_ATOMS: atom_id res chain seq x y z
N MET A 1 -21.59 -14.49 -0.19
CA MET A 1 -21.38 -13.02 -0.05
C MET A 1 -19.89 -12.86 -0.15
N GLU A 2 -19.40 -12.13 -1.15
CA GLU A 2 -17.97 -11.83 -1.20
C GLU A 2 -17.60 -10.97 0.02
N PHE A 3 -16.51 -11.33 0.69
CA PHE A 3 -15.99 -10.55 1.81
C PHE A 3 -15.38 -9.25 1.27
N LEU A 4 -15.80 -8.13 1.81
CA LEU A 4 -15.23 -6.81 1.50
C LEU A 4 -14.34 -6.41 2.67
N GLU A 5 -13.05 -6.26 2.39
CA GLU A 5 -12.08 -5.78 3.37
C GLU A 5 -12.18 -4.27 3.56
N LEU A 6 -12.35 -3.83 4.79
CA LEU A 6 -12.27 -2.42 5.18
C LEU A 6 -10.83 -2.06 5.54
N LEU A 7 -10.14 -1.35 4.63
CA LEU A 7 -8.78 -0.88 4.83
C LEU A 7 -8.79 0.57 5.34
N ALA A 8 -8.11 0.82 6.46
CA ALA A 8 -7.98 2.14 7.07
C ALA A 8 -6.55 2.69 6.97
N PRO A 9 -6.38 4.02 6.76
CA PRO A 9 -5.07 4.66 6.89
C PRO A 9 -4.68 4.87 8.35
N ALA A 10 -3.40 4.73 8.67
CA ALA A 10 -2.87 5.12 9.97
C ALA A 10 -1.66 6.04 9.84
N ARG A 11 -1.69 7.17 10.55
CA ARG A 11 -0.54 8.06 10.66
C ARG A 11 0.54 7.47 11.58
N ASN A 12 0.13 6.78 12.64
CA ASN A 12 1.00 6.13 13.60
C ASN A 12 0.32 4.87 14.16
N ALA A 13 1.06 4.09 14.94
CA ALA A 13 0.57 2.83 15.49
C ALA A 13 -0.68 3.00 16.38
N ASP A 14 -0.80 4.07 17.16
CA ASP A 14 -1.96 4.29 18.02
C ASP A 14 -3.24 4.54 17.23
N ILE A 15 -3.13 5.28 16.11
CA ILE A 15 -4.26 5.47 15.17
C ILE A 15 -4.59 4.14 14.48
N GLY A 16 -3.59 3.32 14.15
CA GLY A 16 -3.80 1.99 13.58
C GLY A 16 -4.56 1.08 14.54
N ILE A 17 -4.18 1.05 15.81
CA ILE A 17 -4.90 0.32 16.87
C ILE A 17 -6.35 0.80 16.97
N ALA A 18 -6.56 2.11 17.04
CA ALA A 18 -7.91 2.68 17.10
C ALA A 18 -8.76 2.31 15.87
N ALA A 19 -8.16 2.26 14.68
CA ALA A 19 -8.86 1.84 13.46
C ALA A 19 -9.33 0.37 13.55
N ILE A 20 -8.47 -0.52 14.06
CA ILE A 20 -8.80 -1.93 14.29
C ILE A 20 -9.93 -2.06 15.33
N ASP A 21 -9.84 -1.33 16.43
CA ASP A 21 -10.89 -1.31 17.47
C ASP A 21 -12.23 -0.82 16.93
N CYS A 22 -12.21 0.03 15.90
CA CYS A 22 -13.39 0.51 15.19
C CYS A 22 -13.85 -0.42 14.06
N GLY A 23 -13.21 -1.57 13.86
CA GLY A 23 -13.65 -2.60 12.90
C GLY A 23 -12.95 -2.59 11.56
N ALA A 24 -11.75 -1.98 11.43
CA ALA A 24 -10.94 -2.13 10.23
C ALA A 24 -10.41 -3.56 10.13
N ASP A 25 -10.52 -4.16 8.95
CA ASP A 25 -9.98 -5.50 8.63
C ASP A 25 -8.49 -5.42 8.28
N ALA A 26 -8.05 -4.26 7.83
CA ALA A 26 -6.64 -4.00 7.56
C ALA A 26 -6.28 -2.53 7.79
N VAL A 27 -4.99 -2.26 8.02
CA VAL A 27 -4.45 -0.91 8.19
C VAL A 27 -3.24 -0.74 7.30
N TYR A 28 -3.14 0.39 6.58
CA TYR A 28 -1.90 0.76 5.93
C TYR A 28 -1.21 1.91 6.66
N ILE A 29 0.12 1.82 6.76
CA ILE A 29 0.97 2.74 7.53
C ILE A 29 2.29 2.98 6.79
N ALA A 30 2.83 4.19 6.92
CA ALA A 30 4.17 4.49 6.41
C ALA A 30 5.24 4.07 7.41
N GLY A 31 6.34 3.52 6.91
CA GLY A 31 7.54 3.22 7.67
C GLY A 31 8.44 4.45 7.88
N PRO A 32 9.70 4.25 8.31
CA PRO A 32 10.65 5.33 8.56
C PRO A 32 11.11 6.03 7.28
N ALA A 33 11.03 5.38 6.11
CA ALA A 33 11.46 5.91 4.82
C ALA A 33 10.57 5.43 3.67
N PHE A 34 10.74 6.00 2.49
CA PHE A 34 10.12 5.62 1.21
C PHE A 34 8.59 5.62 1.16
N GLY A 35 7.95 6.27 2.13
CA GLY A 35 6.51 6.55 2.06
C GLY A 35 6.26 7.87 1.33
N ALA A 36 5.28 7.92 0.43
CA ALA A 36 4.91 9.14 -0.31
C ALA A 36 4.49 10.32 0.60
N ARG A 37 4.36 10.11 1.90
CA ARG A 37 4.12 11.14 2.93
C ARG A 37 5.12 10.95 4.07
N GLN A 38 6.34 11.44 3.88
CA GLN A 38 7.45 11.32 4.83
C GLN A 38 7.19 11.90 6.24
N ALA A 39 6.21 12.78 6.39
CA ALA A 39 5.88 13.42 7.68
C ALA A 39 5.40 12.45 8.79
N ALA A 40 5.27 11.15 8.52
CA ALA A 40 4.73 10.18 9.47
C ALA A 40 5.76 9.17 10.00
N GLY A 41 7.07 9.34 9.74
CA GLY A 41 8.15 8.39 10.04
C GLY A 41 7.94 7.53 11.30
N ASN A 42 7.24 6.39 11.14
CA ASN A 42 7.06 5.42 12.22
C ASN A 42 8.30 4.54 12.31
N SER A 43 8.76 4.25 13.53
CA SER A 43 9.84 3.29 13.73
C SER A 43 9.37 1.87 13.39
N MET A 44 10.31 0.98 13.06
CA MET A 44 9.97 -0.44 12.86
C MET A 44 9.46 -1.11 14.14
N GLU A 45 9.81 -0.58 15.30
CA GLU A 45 9.24 -1.01 16.59
C GLU A 45 7.76 -0.66 16.72
N ASP A 46 7.35 0.54 16.27
CA ASP A 46 5.93 0.93 16.23
C ASP A 46 5.15 0.06 15.25
N ILE A 47 5.74 -0.26 14.09
CA ILE A 47 5.14 -1.16 13.10
C ILE A 47 4.95 -2.55 13.70
N ARG A 48 5.97 -3.11 14.36
CA ARG A 48 5.89 -4.41 15.04
C ARG A 48 4.78 -4.43 16.09
N ARG A 49 4.74 -3.41 16.96
CA ARG A 49 3.69 -3.28 17.99
C ARG A 49 2.28 -3.27 17.36
N LEU A 50 2.10 -2.53 16.27
CA LEU A 50 0.82 -2.48 15.56
C LEU A 50 0.47 -3.83 14.92
N THR A 51 1.43 -4.49 14.30
CA THR A 51 1.24 -5.80 13.66
C THR A 51 0.86 -6.87 14.68
N GLU A 52 1.57 -6.93 15.80
CA GLU A 52 1.25 -7.86 16.88
C GLU A 52 -0.15 -7.61 17.47
N TYR A 53 -0.56 -6.35 17.55
CA TYR A 53 -1.92 -6.01 17.97
C TYR A 53 -2.95 -6.47 16.95
N ALA A 54 -2.75 -6.11 15.68
CA ALA A 54 -3.65 -6.42 14.57
C ALA A 54 -3.92 -7.93 14.44
N HIS A 55 -2.88 -8.73 14.51
CA HIS A 55 -2.98 -10.18 14.35
C HIS A 55 -3.82 -10.87 15.44
N ARG A 56 -3.93 -10.28 16.64
CA ARG A 56 -4.84 -10.81 17.69
C ARG A 56 -6.30 -10.72 17.30
N PHE A 57 -6.64 -9.78 16.42
CA PHE A 57 -8.01 -9.54 15.94
C PHE A 57 -8.21 -10.05 14.51
N GLY A 58 -7.20 -10.70 13.91
CA GLY A 58 -7.22 -11.17 12.53
C GLY A 58 -7.15 -10.05 11.50
N ALA A 59 -6.77 -8.82 11.91
CA ALA A 59 -6.54 -7.71 11.01
C ALA A 59 -5.13 -7.75 10.41
N ARG A 60 -4.96 -7.15 9.22
CA ARG A 60 -3.71 -7.15 8.46
C ARG A 60 -3.03 -5.78 8.48
N ILE A 61 -1.70 -5.77 8.36
CA ILE A 61 -0.90 -4.53 8.28
C ILE A 61 -0.15 -4.48 6.95
N PHE A 62 -0.34 -3.37 6.22
CA PHE A 62 0.35 -3.11 4.96
C PHE A 62 1.30 -1.93 5.11
N LEU A 63 2.58 -2.15 4.82
CA LEU A 63 3.59 -1.09 4.88
C LEU A 63 3.69 -0.38 3.53
N THR A 64 3.67 0.94 3.53
CA THR A 64 3.88 1.70 2.29
C THR A 64 5.37 1.93 2.03
N LEU A 65 5.83 1.50 0.87
CA LEU A 65 7.11 1.79 0.24
C LEU A 65 6.80 2.24 -1.20
N ASN A 66 6.15 3.40 -1.32
CA ASN A 66 5.45 3.81 -2.54
C ASN A 66 5.99 5.11 -3.15
N THR A 67 7.30 5.30 -3.03
CA THR A 67 8.09 6.28 -3.82
C THR A 67 8.87 5.56 -4.92
N ILE A 68 9.35 6.31 -5.89
CA ILE A 68 10.38 5.86 -6.83
C ILE A 68 11.69 5.74 -6.06
N LEU A 69 12.46 4.69 -6.32
CA LEU A 69 13.76 4.45 -5.70
C LEU A 69 14.89 4.87 -6.66
N PHE A 70 15.90 5.52 -6.13
CA PHE A 70 17.14 5.79 -6.84
C PHE A 70 18.17 4.69 -6.54
N ASP A 71 19.20 4.56 -7.40
CA ASP A 71 20.17 3.48 -7.30
C ASP A 71 20.91 3.43 -5.94
N ASP A 72 21.16 4.57 -5.33
CA ASP A 72 21.79 4.71 -4.01
C ASP A 72 20.86 4.38 -2.84
N GLU A 73 19.56 4.31 -3.07
CA GLU A 73 18.53 3.97 -2.07
C GLU A 73 18.19 2.47 -2.03
N LEU A 74 18.57 1.69 -3.06
CA LEU A 74 18.15 0.29 -3.20
C LEU A 74 18.58 -0.57 -2.00
N ALA A 75 19.80 -0.40 -1.51
CA ALA A 75 20.28 -1.17 -0.35
C ALA A 75 19.55 -0.84 0.94
N GLU A 76 19.12 0.41 1.11
CA GLU A 76 18.31 0.81 2.27
C GLU A 76 16.88 0.28 2.15
N ALA A 77 16.29 0.31 0.96
CA ALA A 77 14.96 -0.25 0.70
C ALA A 77 14.94 -1.76 0.95
N GLU A 78 15.95 -2.50 0.50
CA GLU A 78 16.06 -3.94 0.75
C GLU A 78 16.15 -4.26 2.25
N ARG A 79 16.95 -3.50 3.00
CA ARG A 79 17.04 -3.63 4.46
C ARG A 79 15.68 -3.36 5.13
N LEU A 80 14.99 -2.29 4.73
CA LEU A 80 13.67 -1.95 5.27
C LEU A 80 12.62 -3.04 4.99
N LEU A 81 12.67 -3.65 3.80
CA LEU A 81 11.78 -4.76 3.45
C LEU A 81 12.05 -6.01 4.31
N ALA A 82 13.33 -6.30 4.60
CA ALA A 82 13.68 -7.39 5.52
C ALA A 82 13.18 -7.10 6.96
N GLU A 83 13.37 -5.87 7.44
CA GLU A 83 12.86 -5.44 8.76
C GLU A 83 11.32 -5.48 8.83
N ALA A 84 10.63 -5.12 7.74
CA ALA A 84 9.16 -5.21 7.63
C ALA A 84 8.67 -6.66 7.73
N LYS A 85 9.36 -7.58 7.06
CA LYS A 85 9.09 -9.02 7.16
C LYS A 85 9.27 -9.53 8.58
N ASP A 86 10.38 -9.16 9.23
CA ASP A 86 10.67 -9.53 10.62
C ASP A 86 9.68 -8.90 11.62
N ALA A 87 9.11 -7.75 11.30
CA ALA A 87 8.03 -7.11 12.06
C ALA A 87 6.67 -7.79 11.86
N GLY A 88 6.55 -8.74 10.93
CA GLY A 88 5.34 -9.50 10.65
C GLY A 88 4.34 -8.78 9.72
N VAL A 89 4.77 -7.76 8.96
CA VAL A 89 3.93 -7.05 7.99
C VAL A 89 3.36 -8.02 6.95
N ASP A 90 2.08 -7.87 6.61
CA ASP A 90 1.35 -8.81 5.76
C ASP A 90 1.53 -8.53 4.26
N ALA A 91 1.79 -7.28 3.88
CA ALA A 91 2.07 -6.88 2.49
C ALA A 91 2.78 -5.53 2.40
N ILE A 92 3.40 -5.28 1.24
CA ILE A 92 4.03 -4.00 0.90
C ILE A 92 3.20 -3.29 -0.17
N ILE A 93 2.83 -2.03 0.05
CA ILE A 93 2.22 -1.18 -0.97
C ILE A 93 3.34 -0.43 -1.68
N ALA A 94 3.64 -0.79 -2.92
CA ALA A 94 4.80 -0.32 -3.65
C ALA A 94 4.46 0.45 -4.92
N GLN A 95 5.36 1.36 -5.31
CA GLN A 95 5.34 2.04 -6.60
C GLN A 95 6.46 1.54 -7.52
N ASP A 96 7.68 1.45 -7.00
CA ASP A 96 8.86 1.08 -7.77
C ASP A 96 8.90 -0.42 -8.06
N LEU A 97 9.24 -0.76 -9.30
CA LEU A 97 9.27 -2.16 -9.76
C LEU A 97 10.39 -2.99 -9.11
N ALA A 98 11.43 -2.34 -8.60
CA ALA A 98 12.51 -3.02 -7.89
C ALA A 98 12.00 -3.77 -6.65
N VAL A 99 10.94 -3.27 -6.00
CA VAL A 99 10.37 -3.89 -4.79
C VAL A 99 9.92 -5.33 -5.05
N TRP A 100 9.35 -5.62 -6.24
CA TRP A 100 8.94 -6.99 -6.61
C TRP A 100 10.11 -7.98 -6.71
N GLN A 101 11.34 -7.48 -6.83
CA GLN A 101 12.56 -8.31 -6.87
C GLN A 101 13.27 -8.42 -5.52
N MET A 102 12.92 -7.53 -4.57
CA MET A 102 13.61 -7.39 -3.28
C MET A 102 12.91 -8.11 -2.13
N THR A 103 11.66 -8.52 -2.30
CA THR A 103 10.90 -9.15 -1.21
C THR A 103 10.07 -10.33 -1.70
N ASP A 104 9.84 -11.30 -0.83
CA ASP A 104 8.89 -12.39 -1.00
C ASP A 104 7.56 -12.14 -0.25
N LEU A 105 7.41 -10.98 0.42
CA LEU A 105 6.11 -10.53 0.92
C LEU A 105 5.15 -10.24 -0.24
N PRO A 106 3.84 -10.42 -0.05
CA PRO A 106 2.85 -9.96 -1.02
C PRO A 106 3.04 -8.48 -1.34
N VAL A 107 3.03 -8.12 -2.63
CA VAL A 107 3.17 -6.73 -3.07
C VAL A 107 1.85 -6.25 -3.67
N HIS A 108 1.38 -5.11 -3.18
CA HIS A 108 0.24 -4.39 -3.69
C HIS A 108 0.73 -3.23 -4.58
N ALA A 109 0.26 -3.16 -5.81
CA ALA A 109 0.56 -2.02 -6.68
C ALA A 109 -0.14 -0.76 -6.14
N SER A 110 0.66 0.23 -5.72
CA SER A 110 0.15 1.48 -5.14
C SER A 110 -0.71 2.27 -6.13
N THR A 111 -1.59 3.14 -5.62
CA THR A 111 -2.24 4.17 -6.44
C THR A 111 -1.23 5.09 -7.16
N GLN A 112 0.01 5.17 -6.65
CA GLN A 112 1.11 5.88 -7.31
C GLN A 112 1.54 5.22 -8.64
N CYS A 113 1.21 3.94 -8.85
CA CYS A 113 1.40 3.25 -10.12
C CYS A 113 0.44 3.74 -11.22
N ALA A 114 -0.55 4.55 -10.88
CA ALA A 114 -1.51 5.13 -11.82
C ALA A 114 -2.20 4.06 -12.71
N VAL A 115 -2.75 3.02 -12.08
CA VAL A 115 -3.44 1.93 -12.80
C VAL A 115 -4.88 2.33 -13.07
N ARG A 116 -5.21 2.54 -14.36
CA ARG A 116 -6.52 2.98 -14.83
C ARG A 116 -7.09 2.16 -15.99
N THR A 117 -6.29 1.27 -16.58
CA THR A 117 -6.70 0.47 -17.72
C THR A 117 -6.49 -1.02 -17.46
N PRO A 118 -7.28 -1.89 -18.12
CA PRO A 118 -7.10 -3.34 -18.06
C PRO A 118 -5.69 -3.82 -18.39
N GLU A 119 -5.07 -3.22 -19.41
CA GLU A 119 -3.72 -3.58 -19.88
C GLU A 119 -2.67 -3.30 -18.80
N LYS A 120 -2.78 -2.12 -18.17
CA LYS A 120 -1.86 -1.75 -17.08
C LYS A 120 -2.08 -2.61 -15.83
N ALA A 121 -3.32 -2.94 -15.52
CA ALA A 121 -3.63 -3.87 -14.44
C ALA A 121 -3.05 -5.27 -14.71
N GLY A 122 -3.24 -5.80 -15.92
CA GLY A 122 -2.65 -7.07 -16.34
C GLY A 122 -1.13 -7.10 -16.29
N PHE A 123 -0.47 -5.95 -16.58
CA PHE A 123 0.98 -5.83 -16.43
C PHE A 123 1.41 -6.02 -14.98
N TYR A 124 0.78 -5.33 -14.01
CA TYR A 124 1.14 -5.47 -12.59
C TYR A 124 0.77 -6.85 -12.03
N GLU A 125 -0.35 -7.42 -12.44
CA GLU A 125 -0.68 -8.81 -12.09
C GLU A 125 0.37 -9.79 -12.62
N GLY A 126 0.82 -9.60 -13.87
CA GLY A 126 1.89 -10.39 -14.48
C GLY A 126 3.24 -10.28 -13.78
N LEU A 127 3.49 -9.17 -13.08
CA LEU A 127 4.65 -9.00 -12.19
C LEU A 127 4.49 -9.71 -10.84
N GLY A 128 3.29 -10.22 -10.52
CA GLY A 128 2.99 -10.86 -9.25
C GLY A 128 2.33 -9.96 -8.22
N ALA A 129 1.75 -8.81 -8.64
CA ALA A 129 0.96 -8.01 -7.72
C ALA A 129 -0.24 -8.82 -7.21
N SER A 130 -0.34 -8.99 -5.89
CA SER A 130 -1.45 -9.68 -5.24
C SER A 130 -2.70 -8.79 -5.14
N ARG A 131 -2.50 -7.46 -5.18
CA ARG A 131 -3.55 -6.45 -5.14
C ARG A 131 -3.15 -5.24 -5.97
N ILE A 132 -4.13 -4.54 -6.53
CA ILE A 132 -3.96 -3.28 -7.24
C ILE A 132 -4.83 -2.21 -6.60
N VAL A 133 -4.20 -1.13 -6.13
CA VAL A 133 -4.90 0.07 -5.66
C VAL A 133 -5.21 0.96 -6.86
N LEU A 134 -6.47 1.06 -7.21
CA LEU A 134 -6.93 1.78 -8.39
C LEU A 134 -6.85 3.30 -8.19
N GLU A 135 -6.80 4.03 -9.30
CA GLU A 135 -6.90 5.48 -9.29
C GLU A 135 -8.27 5.95 -8.77
N ARG A 136 -8.26 7.09 -8.08
CA ARG A 136 -9.48 7.69 -7.52
C ARG A 136 -10.40 8.28 -8.58
N GLU A 137 -9.88 8.56 -9.75
CA GLU A 137 -10.56 9.21 -10.88
C GLU A 137 -11.38 8.22 -11.73
N MET A 138 -11.33 6.93 -11.42
CA MET A 138 -12.00 5.90 -12.21
C MET A 138 -13.50 5.86 -11.95
N SER A 139 -14.26 5.71 -13.02
CA SER A 139 -15.68 5.40 -12.95
C SER A 139 -15.92 3.92 -12.59
N LEU A 140 -17.11 3.60 -12.09
CA LEU A 140 -17.50 2.21 -11.82
C LEU A 140 -17.43 1.31 -13.07
N GLU A 141 -17.67 1.86 -14.25
CA GLU A 141 -17.56 1.13 -15.51
C GLU A 141 -16.09 0.74 -15.80
N GLN A 142 -15.16 1.69 -15.61
CA GLN A 142 -13.74 1.43 -15.74
C GLN A 142 -13.25 0.39 -14.72
N ILE A 143 -13.72 0.47 -13.47
CA ILE A 143 -13.38 -0.52 -12.44
C ILE A 143 -13.88 -1.90 -12.83
N ARG A 144 -15.12 -2.02 -13.36
CA ARG A 144 -15.63 -3.30 -13.86
C ARG A 144 -14.81 -3.85 -15.02
N SER A 145 -14.36 -2.97 -15.93
CA SER A 145 -13.50 -3.36 -17.05
C SER A 145 -12.16 -3.92 -16.54
N VAL A 146 -11.52 -3.25 -15.58
CA VAL A 146 -10.29 -3.76 -14.94
C VAL A 146 -10.57 -5.08 -14.22
N ARG A 147 -11.66 -5.18 -13.43
CA ARG A 147 -12.02 -6.41 -12.72
C ARG A 147 -12.18 -7.61 -13.64
N SER A 148 -12.71 -7.38 -14.84
CA SER A 148 -12.91 -8.45 -15.83
C SER A 148 -11.61 -8.96 -16.46
N ALA A 149 -10.53 -8.17 -16.37
CA ALA A 149 -9.24 -8.46 -17.01
C ALA A 149 -8.21 -9.10 -16.09
N VAL A 150 -8.37 -8.97 -14.76
CA VAL A 150 -7.41 -9.47 -13.78
C VAL A 150 -8.08 -10.35 -12.70
N GLY A 151 -7.34 -11.29 -12.14
CA GLY A 151 -7.76 -12.16 -11.05
C GLY A 151 -7.35 -11.66 -9.66
N CYS A 152 -6.31 -10.79 -9.58
CA CYS A 152 -5.81 -10.26 -8.32
C CYS A 152 -6.84 -9.36 -7.60
N GLU A 153 -6.62 -9.06 -6.32
CA GLU A 153 -7.49 -8.18 -5.55
C GLU A 153 -7.46 -6.74 -6.10
N LEU A 154 -8.61 -6.08 -6.06
CA LEU A 154 -8.71 -4.65 -6.38
C LEU A 154 -9.10 -3.87 -5.13
N GLU A 155 -8.40 -2.76 -4.92
CA GLU A 155 -8.67 -1.81 -3.84
C GLU A 155 -9.10 -0.47 -4.43
N PHE A 156 -10.10 0.16 -3.80
CA PHE A 156 -10.63 1.45 -4.26
C PHE A 156 -10.97 2.36 -3.08
N PHE A 157 -10.63 3.63 -3.19
CA PHE A 157 -10.93 4.63 -2.16
C PHE A 157 -12.42 4.96 -2.16
N VAL A 158 -13.07 4.80 -1.01
CA VAL A 158 -14.50 5.09 -0.82
C VAL A 158 -14.76 6.26 0.13
N HIS A 159 -13.75 6.67 0.90
CA HIS A 159 -13.82 7.77 1.85
C HIS A 159 -12.47 8.45 1.99
N GLY A 160 -12.48 9.78 2.23
CA GLY A 160 -11.30 10.58 2.51
C GLY A 160 -11.28 11.91 1.76
N ALA A 161 -10.24 12.71 2.02
CA ALA A 161 -10.04 13.97 1.32
C ALA A 161 -9.65 13.72 -0.14
N LEU A 162 -10.28 14.46 -1.04
CA LEU A 162 -9.89 14.45 -2.45
C LEU A 162 -8.54 15.17 -2.61
N CYS A 163 -7.61 14.49 -3.26
CA CYS A 163 -6.36 15.12 -3.69
C CYS A 163 -6.60 15.95 -4.95
N VAL A 164 -6.00 17.13 -5.03
CA VAL A 164 -6.09 18.02 -6.19
C VAL A 164 -5.29 17.51 -7.39
N CYS A 165 -4.31 16.61 -7.15
CA CYS A 165 -3.48 16.02 -8.19
C CYS A 165 -4.08 14.69 -8.67
N TYR A 166 -3.82 14.36 -9.94
CA TYR A 166 -4.08 13.02 -10.46
C TYR A 166 -3.27 11.97 -9.71
N SER A 167 -3.85 10.78 -9.56
CA SER A 167 -3.19 9.63 -8.96
C SER A 167 -1.88 9.31 -9.69
N GLY A 168 -0.79 9.10 -8.94
CA GLY A 168 0.54 8.82 -9.48
C GLY A 168 1.28 10.02 -10.10
N GLN A 169 0.74 11.23 -10.03
CA GLN A 169 1.35 12.45 -10.61
C GLN A 169 1.54 13.56 -9.59
N CYS A 170 1.59 13.21 -8.31
CA CYS A 170 1.84 14.18 -7.24
C CYS A 170 3.32 14.17 -6.86
N TYR A 171 4.02 15.26 -7.14
CA TYR A 171 5.44 15.47 -6.79
C TYR A 171 5.63 16.48 -5.67
N MET A 172 4.56 16.93 -5.02
CA MET A 172 4.61 17.97 -3.98
C MET A 172 5.54 17.59 -2.82
N SER A 173 5.52 16.32 -2.41
CA SER A 173 6.37 15.83 -1.30
C SER A 173 7.87 15.77 -1.62
N ALA A 174 8.25 15.91 -2.90
CA ALA A 174 9.66 15.99 -3.28
C ALA A 174 10.24 17.41 -3.17
N PHE A 175 9.37 18.42 -2.97
CA PHE A 175 9.77 19.84 -2.92
C PHE A 175 9.50 20.50 -1.55
N LEU A 176 8.90 19.82 -0.60
CA LEU A 176 8.59 20.27 0.75
C LEU A 176 9.40 19.52 1.81
#